data_21e93eba8efa38d8117f255e3985e5c1
#
_entry.id   21e93eba8efa38d8117f255e3985e5c1
#
_cell.length_a   1.000
_cell.length_b   1.000
_cell.length_c   1.000
_cell.angle_alpha   90.00
_cell.angle_beta   90.00
_cell.angle_gamma   90.00
#
_symmetry.space_group_name_H-M   'P 1'
#
loop_
_entity.id
_entity.type
_entity.pdbx_description
1 polymer ?
#
loop_
_entity_poly.entity_id
_entity_poly.type
_entity_poly.pdbx_seq_one_letter_code
_entity_poly.pdbx_strand_id
1 'polypeptide(L)'
;MNYTNAEFELAYEEILKRILFDKIPVQNPIAYILGGQPGAGKTQLQKIIFRKNKNVIAINADAYRQSHPRFESIQDEFGDDSPKYTQPFINEIVERLISDLSDMKYNLIIEGTLRTADVPLN
;
A
#
# COMPACT_ATOMS: atom_id res chain seq x y z
N MET A 1 -13.01 -7.07 12.54
CA MET A 1 -13.81 -8.03 11.82
C MET A 1 -12.97 -8.89 10.92
N ASN A 2 -13.26 -10.16 10.94
CA ASN A 2 -12.43 -11.13 10.25
C ASN A 2 -12.76 -11.27 8.78
N TYR A 3 -11.82 -11.79 8.03
CA TYR A 3 -11.98 -12.11 6.62
C TYR A 3 -11.31 -13.45 6.35
N THR A 4 -11.78 -14.13 5.32
CA THR A 4 -11.19 -15.43 4.93
C THR A 4 -10.00 -15.21 4.01
N ASN A 5 -9.19 -16.26 3.84
CA ASN A 5 -8.08 -16.19 2.88
C ASN A 5 -8.58 -15.93 1.47
N ALA A 6 -9.70 -16.53 1.09
CA ALA A 6 -10.26 -16.30 -0.24
C ALA A 6 -10.68 -14.85 -0.44
N GLU A 7 -11.29 -14.25 0.57
CA GLU A 7 -11.68 -12.85 0.53
C GLU A 7 -10.46 -11.93 0.44
N PHE A 8 -9.41 -12.25 1.20
CA PHE A 8 -8.17 -11.50 1.15
C PHE A 8 -7.55 -11.55 -0.25
N GLU A 9 -7.45 -12.76 -0.83
CA GLU A 9 -6.84 -12.92 -2.15
C GLU A 9 -7.60 -12.16 -3.22
N LEU A 10 -8.92 -12.17 -3.18
CA LEU A 10 -9.72 -11.40 -4.13
C LEU A 10 -9.46 -9.90 -4.00
N ALA A 11 -9.44 -9.40 -2.77
CA ALA A 11 -9.16 -7.99 -2.52
C ALA A 11 -7.75 -7.62 -2.99
N TYR A 12 -6.79 -8.47 -2.69
CA TYR A 12 -5.40 -8.25 -3.08
C TYR A 12 -5.25 -8.21 -4.61
N GLU A 13 -5.87 -9.14 -5.31
CA GLU A 13 -5.82 -9.16 -6.77
C GLU A 13 -6.41 -7.91 -7.40
N GLU A 14 -7.50 -7.40 -6.84
CA GLU A 14 -8.11 -6.17 -7.34
C GLU A 14 -7.21 -4.96 -7.13
N ILE A 15 -6.60 -4.88 -5.95
CA ILE A 15 -5.64 -3.82 -5.65
C ILE A 15 -4.47 -3.90 -6.63
N LEU A 16 -3.94 -5.10 -6.83
CA LEU A 16 -2.79 -5.32 -7.69
C LEU A 16 -3.07 -4.89 -9.12
N LYS A 17 -4.23 -5.23 -9.66
CA LYS A 17 -4.61 -4.81 -11.00
C LYS A 17 -4.61 -3.30 -11.15
N ARG A 18 -5.13 -2.59 -10.15
CA ARG A 18 -5.21 -1.13 -10.21
C ARG A 18 -3.84 -0.48 -10.15
N ILE A 19 -2.98 -0.95 -9.25
CA ILE A 19 -1.70 -0.29 -9.06
C ILE A 19 -0.67 -0.67 -10.13
N LEU A 20 -0.85 -1.81 -10.79
CA LEU A 20 0.04 -2.22 -11.88
C LEU A 20 -0.32 -1.60 -13.22
N PHE A 21 -1.49 -0.99 -13.32
CA PHE A 21 -1.92 -0.37 -14.57
C PHE A 21 -0.86 0.62 -15.04
N ASP A 22 -0.45 0.50 -16.30
CA ASP A 22 0.56 1.33 -16.96
C ASP A 22 1.97 1.30 -16.31
N LYS A 23 2.23 0.33 -15.43
CA LYS A 23 3.56 0.16 -14.82
C LYS A 23 4.25 -1.04 -15.40
N ILE A 24 5.58 -0.97 -15.50
CA ILE A 24 6.39 -2.07 -16.02
C ILE A 24 7.56 -2.34 -15.09
N PRO A 25 7.98 -3.61 -14.98
CA PRO A 25 9.18 -3.94 -14.21
C PRO A 25 10.43 -3.41 -14.91
N VAL A 26 11.49 -3.20 -14.14
CA VAL A 26 12.74 -2.68 -14.64
C VAL A 26 13.90 -3.56 -14.16
N GLN A 27 15.04 -3.42 -14.81
CA GLN A 27 16.20 -4.25 -14.49
C GLN A 27 16.79 -3.92 -13.12
N ASN A 28 16.84 -2.63 -12.78
CA ASN A 28 17.40 -2.16 -11.52
C ASN A 28 16.36 -1.34 -10.77
N PRO A 29 15.43 -2.00 -10.07
CA PRO A 29 14.34 -1.29 -9.40
C PRO A 29 14.82 -0.45 -8.22
N ILE A 30 14.15 0.66 -8.00
CA ILE A 30 14.44 1.58 -6.92
C ILE A 30 13.24 1.61 -5.97
N ALA A 31 13.50 1.56 -4.67
CA ALA A 31 12.49 1.79 -3.66
C ALA A 31 12.81 3.10 -2.96
N TYR A 32 11.90 4.06 -3.09
CA TYR A 32 12.00 5.32 -2.37
C TYR A 32 11.28 5.18 -1.05
N ILE A 33 12.01 5.34 0.05
CA ILE A 33 11.42 5.24 1.37
C ILE A 33 11.28 6.64 1.93
N LEU A 34 10.03 7.09 2.10
CA LEU A 34 9.74 8.42 2.61
C LEU A 34 9.43 8.32 4.10
N GLY A 35 10.26 8.94 4.91
CA GLY A 35 10.10 8.94 6.36
C GLY A 35 9.50 10.25 6.86
N GLY A 36 9.37 10.34 8.18
CA GLY A 36 8.96 11.57 8.86
C GLY A 36 7.48 11.64 9.13
N GLN A 37 7.05 12.83 9.55
CA GLN A 37 5.67 13.08 9.93
C GLN A 37 4.74 13.05 8.73
N PRO A 38 3.51 12.54 8.91
CA PRO A 38 2.52 12.66 7.84
C PRO A 38 2.21 14.12 7.57
N GLY A 39 2.04 14.45 6.29
CA GLY A 39 1.69 15.81 5.93
C GLY A 39 2.16 16.22 4.55
N ALA A 40 2.13 17.51 4.32
CA ALA A 40 2.39 18.11 3.01
C ALA A 40 3.77 17.77 2.43
N GLY A 41 4.78 17.61 3.29
CA GLY A 41 6.13 17.29 2.84
C GLY A 41 6.22 15.99 2.07
N LYS A 42 5.54 14.96 2.55
CA LYS A 42 5.53 13.65 1.87
C LYS A 42 4.84 13.74 0.52
N THR A 43 3.72 14.45 0.46
CA THR A 43 2.98 14.64 -0.79
C THR A 43 3.84 15.32 -1.82
N GLN A 44 4.59 16.35 -1.40
CA GLN A 44 5.49 17.06 -2.31
C GLN A 44 6.60 16.16 -2.82
N LEU A 45 7.18 15.35 -1.94
CA LEU A 45 8.24 14.42 -2.34
C LEU A 45 7.73 13.41 -3.35
N GLN A 46 6.53 12.86 -3.14
CA GLN A 46 5.93 11.94 -4.10
C GLN A 46 5.74 12.60 -5.46
N LYS A 47 5.27 13.84 -5.48
CA LYS A 47 5.08 14.57 -6.74
C LYS A 47 6.41 14.77 -7.48
N ILE A 48 7.46 15.09 -6.75
CA ILE A 48 8.78 15.26 -7.34
C ILE A 48 9.26 13.96 -7.97
N ILE A 49 9.09 12.84 -7.26
CA ILE A 49 9.50 11.54 -7.76
C ILE A 49 8.71 11.19 -9.03
N PHE A 50 7.39 11.39 -9.02
CA PHE A 50 6.55 11.10 -10.18
C PHE A 50 6.90 11.96 -11.40
N ARG A 51 7.34 13.18 -11.19
CA ARG A 51 7.78 14.02 -12.30
C ARG A 51 9.02 13.47 -12.98
N LYS A 52 9.91 12.88 -12.18
CA LYS A 52 11.16 12.34 -12.71
C LYS A 52 10.98 10.94 -13.26
N ASN A 53 10.07 10.18 -12.70
CA ASN A 53 9.87 8.79 -13.09
C ASN A 53 8.41 8.40 -12.90
N LYS A 54 7.67 8.35 -14.00
CA LYS A 54 6.25 7.98 -13.94
C LYS A 54 6.05 6.49 -13.73
N ASN A 55 7.07 5.69 -13.96
CA ASN A 55 7.00 4.25 -13.79
C ASN A 55 7.39 3.88 -12.36
N VAL A 56 6.61 4.36 -11.41
CA VAL A 56 6.81 4.08 -9.99
C VAL A 56 5.44 3.86 -9.34
N ILE A 57 5.37 2.90 -8.43
CA ILE A 57 4.13 2.56 -7.73
C ILE A 57 4.22 3.11 -6.31
N ALA A 58 3.31 4.01 -5.96
CA ALA A 58 3.23 4.52 -4.60
C ALA A 58 2.32 3.60 -3.79
N ILE A 59 2.86 3.04 -2.73
CA ILE A 59 2.09 2.18 -1.83
C ILE A 59 1.45 3.08 -0.77
N ASN A 60 0.16 3.29 -0.91
CA ASN A 60 -0.62 4.17 -0.04
C ASN A 60 -1.59 3.33 0.79
N ALA A 61 -1.22 3.07 2.03
CA ALA A 61 -1.97 2.17 2.91
C ALA A 61 -3.44 2.56 3.03
N ASP A 62 -3.71 3.84 3.24
CA ASP A 62 -5.09 4.29 3.46
C ASP A 62 -6.00 4.04 2.26
N ALA A 63 -5.44 4.02 1.06
CA ALA A 63 -6.24 3.77 -0.14
C ALA A 63 -6.81 2.35 -0.19
N TYR A 64 -6.25 1.43 0.59
CA TYR A 64 -6.67 0.02 0.54
C TYR A 64 -7.72 -0.33 1.58
N ARG A 65 -8.07 0.59 2.47
CA ARG A 65 -9.05 0.32 3.54
C ARG A 65 -10.40 -0.07 2.98
N GLN A 66 -10.83 0.58 1.91
CA GLN A 66 -12.11 0.31 1.28
C GLN A 66 -12.19 -1.09 0.67
N SER A 67 -11.06 -1.73 0.47
CA SER A 67 -11.02 -3.08 -0.10
C SER A 67 -11.24 -4.18 0.95
N HIS A 68 -11.30 -3.80 2.24
CA HIS A 68 -11.61 -4.78 3.29
C HIS A 68 -12.99 -5.39 3.02
N PRO A 69 -13.11 -6.73 3.09
CA PRO A 69 -14.39 -7.39 2.78
C PRO A 69 -15.58 -6.93 3.63
N ARG A 70 -15.31 -6.40 4.82
CA ARG A 70 -16.36 -5.92 5.75
C ARG A 70 -16.30 -4.42 5.94
N PHE A 71 -15.77 -3.70 4.96
CA PHE A 71 -15.54 -2.26 5.11
C PHE A 71 -16.81 -1.50 5.52
N GLU A 72 -17.91 -1.73 4.81
CA GLU A 72 -19.16 -1.02 5.12
C GLU A 72 -19.70 -1.37 6.51
N SER A 73 -19.65 -2.64 6.89
CA SER A 73 -20.08 -3.06 8.22
C SER A 73 -19.23 -2.44 9.31
N ILE A 74 -17.93 -2.35 9.08
CA ILE A 74 -17.01 -1.73 10.04
C ILE A 74 -17.31 -0.24 10.16
N GLN A 75 -17.56 0.44 9.05
CA GLN A 75 -17.90 1.86 9.06
C GLN A 75 -19.21 2.09 9.82
N ASP A 76 -20.22 1.27 9.57
CA ASP A 76 -21.52 1.41 10.22
C ASP A 76 -21.44 1.17 11.72
N GLU A 77 -20.65 0.19 12.14
CA GLU A 77 -20.59 -0.18 13.55
C GLU A 77 -19.64 0.71 14.36
N PHE A 78 -18.50 1.10 13.79
CA PHE A 78 -17.45 1.76 14.56
C PHE A 78 -17.20 3.22 14.18
N GLY A 79 -17.78 3.68 13.08
CA GLY A 79 -17.66 5.09 12.67
C GLY A 79 -16.22 5.59 12.63
N ASP A 80 -15.92 6.59 13.44
CA ASP A 80 -14.58 7.21 13.46
C ASP A 80 -13.48 6.27 13.94
N ASP A 81 -13.84 5.18 14.62
CA ASP A 81 -12.86 4.18 15.06
C ASP A 81 -12.58 3.12 14.01
N SER A 82 -13.24 3.19 12.86
CA SER A 82 -13.08 2.21 11.78
C SER A 82 -11.64 1.92 11.39
N PRO A 83 -10.74 2.91 11.30
CA PRO A 83 -9.36 2.63 10.90
C PRO A 83 -8.67 1.61 11.79
N LYS A 84 -9.00 1.58 13.08
CA LYS A 84 -8.44 0.62 14.02
C LYS A 84 -8.78 -0.82 13.63
N TYR A 85 -9.99 -1.04 13.10
CA TYR A 85 -10.47 -2.37 12.76
C TYR A 85 -10.07 -2.81 11.35
N THR A 86 -9.69 -1.89 10.49
CA THR A 86 -9.17 -2.23 9.16
C THR A 86 -7.63 -2.33 9.14
N GLN A 87 -6.97 -1.89 10.21
CA GLN A 87 -5.52 -1.85 10.24
C GLN A 87 -4.83 -3.20 10.04
N PRO A 88 -5.27 -4.30 10.67
CA PRO A 88 -4.63 -5.60 10.42
C PRO A 88 -4.71 -6.02 8.95
N PHE A 89 -5.84 -5.76 8.29
CA PHE A 89 -5.99 -6.04 6.87
C PHE A 89 -5.00 -5.20 6.05
N ILE A 90 -4.92 -3.90 6.35
CA ILE A 90 -4.01 -2.99 5.66
C ILE A 90 -2.55 -3.45 5.81
N ASN A 91 -2.16 -3.82 7.01
CA ASN A 91 -0.80 -4.28 7.26
C ASN A 91 -0.46 -5.49 6.39
N GLU A 92 -1.38 -6.43 6.31
CA GLU A 92 -1.20 -7.64 5.52
C GLU A 92 -1.11 -7.33 4.02
N ILE A 93 -1.98 -6.45 3.53
CA ILE A 93 -1.96 -6.01 2.13
C ILE A 93 -0.61 -5.35 1.80
N VAL A 94 -0.20 -4.39 2.63
CA VAL A 94 1.02 -3.62 2.37
C VAL A 94 2.26 -4.51 2.40
N GLU A 95 2.36 -5.40 3.39
CA GLU A 95 3.48 -6.34 3.47
C GLU A 95 3.57 -7.20 2.22
N ARG A 96 2.44 -7.71 1.78
CA ARG A 96 2.40 -8.55 0.60
C ARG A 96 2.73 -7.79 -0.66
N LEU A 97 2.23 -6.56 -0.80
CA LEU A 97 2.54 -5.70 -1.94
C LEU A 97 4.04 -5.42 -2.03
N ILE A 98 4.65 -5.04 -0.90
CA ILE A 98 6.08 -4.74 -0.90
C ILE A 98 6.87 -5.96 -1.31
N SER A 99 6.55 -7.12 -0.75
CA SER A 99 7.24 -8.36 -1.08
C SER A 99 7.08 -8.74 -2.55
N ASP A 100 5.83 -8.79 -3.03
CA ASP A 100 5.56 -9.22 -4.40
C ASP A 100 6.11 -8.25 -5.43
N LEU A 101 5.90 -6.94 -5.23
CA LEU A 101 6.34 -5.95 -6.20
C LEU A 101 7.86 -5.81 -6.23
N SER A 102 8.52 -6.00 -5.10
CA SER A 102 9.98 -6.03 -5.06
C SER A 102 10.52 -7.23 -5.85
N ASP A 103 9.92 -8.39 -5.66
CA ASP A 103 10.31 -9.60 -6.39
C ASP A 103 10.06 -9.46 -7.88
N MET A 104 9.01 -8.75 -8.25
CA MET A 104 8.66 -8.52 -9.65
C MET A 104 9.43 -7.35 -10.27
N LYS A 105 10.28 -6.70 -9.49
CA LYS A 105 11.19 -5.63 -9.95
C LYS A 105 10.50 -4.34 -10.39
N TYR A 106 9.47 -3.93 -9.67
CA TYR A 106 8.87 -2.63 -9.88
C TYR A 106 9.54 -1.56 -9.03
N ASN A 107 9.57 -0.33 -9.53
CA ASN A 107 9.97 0.82 -8.72
C ASN A 107 8.86 1.16 -7.75
N LEU A 108 9.20 1.44 -6.50
CA LEU A 108 8.23 1.68 -5.43
C LEU A 108 8.49 2.97 -4.68
N ILE A 109 7.41 3.57 -4.18
CA ILE A 109 7.49 4.59 -3.13
C ILE A 109 6.80 3.97 -1.90
N ILE A 110 7.53 3.90 -0.80
CA ILE A 110 7.03 3.32 0.45
C ILE A 110 7.08 4.38 1.54
N GLU A 111 5.97 4.60 2.23
CA GLU A 111 5.96 5.52 3.35
C GLU A 111 6.56 4.87 4.59
N GLY A 112 7.57 5.53 5.17
CA GLY A 112 8.27 5.00 6.34
C GLY A 112 7.45 5.01 7.61
N THR A 113 6.29 5.66 7.61
CA THR A 113 5.36 5.61 8.73
C THR A 113 4.48 4.36 8.72
N LEU A 114 4.55 3.57 7.67
CA LEU A 114 3.86 2.29 7.66
C LEU A 114 4.52 1.38 8.68
N ARG A 115 3.72 0.86 9.59
CA ARG A 115 4.25 -0.01 10.63
C ARG A 115 4.33 -1.44 10.14
N THR A 116 5.20 -1.64 9.23
CA THR A 116 5.56 -2.97 8.76
C THR A 116 6.93 -3.26 9.37
N ALA A 117 6.91 -3.71 10.62
CA ALA A 117 8.14 -3.91 11.39
C ALA A 117 9.15 -4.81 10.68
N ASP A 118 8.67 -5.63 9.77
CA ASP A 118 9.48 -6.64 9.09
C ASP A 118 9.83 -6.26 7.65
N VAL A 119 9.64 -5.01 7.26
CA VAL A 119 10.03 -4.58 5.92
C VAL A 119 11.56 -4.65 5.82
N PRO A 120 12.10 -5.49 4.95
CA PRO A 120 13.55 -5.51 4.77
C PRO A 120 13.99 -4.21 4.12
N LEU A 121 14.94 -3.56 4.77
CA LEU A 121 15.49 -2.29 4.28
C LEU A 121 16.70 -2.51 3.36
N ASN A 122 16.79 -3.65 2.79
CA ASN A 122 17.92 -4.01 1.92
C ASN A 122 17.64 -3.72 0.47
#